data_ac2f4d64628b48eeb75653a4da11a746
#
_entry.id   ac2f4d64628b48eeb75653a4da11a746
#
_cell.length_a   1.000
_cell.length_b   1.000
_cell.length_c   1.000
_cell.angle_alpha   90.00
_cell.angle_beta   90.00
_cell.angle_gamma   90.00
#
_symmetry.space_group_name_H-M   'P 1'
#
loop_
_entity.id
_entity.type
_entity.pdbx_description
1 polymer ?
#
loop_
_entity_poly.entity_id
_entity_poly.type
_entity_poly.pdbx_seq_one_letter_code
_entity_poly.pdbx_strand_id
1 'polypeptide(L)'
;MSEREYLETDVVIVGAGNAAMSAAISASEQGARVLVLEKSPEKYKGGNSSHTHGSIRFAYDGVDDIKEIVPDLTEQELQTTDFGSYPDEQFFEDMCRLTDYRTDPELASLLTSESLETMKWLHSHKVRFVPIYGRQAFKIDGMFKFWGGMILESVGGGQGLVDILHKEAVEHGTKVLFNAMATELLHDDEGVYGVVFKHNGKTAEVHAKAVILASGGFHANKEMRTRYLGPGWDIAKTRGSRYNTGDGIRMALEIGAGSTGNWSGAHSVGGDMNVPDFTEGFQKLSYPFGIIVNAEGKRFVDEGADFRNYTYAKYGKKILEQPRQFAWQIFDQKVTGLLREEYKGRQVTKVKADTLEKLAEKLVGVDQQTFLKTVEEYNQAVREDIPFHPNVKDGRRTEGLEVEKTNWANTLDEGPFEAYQVTCGITFTYGGLKINTAAEVQDLLDHSIPGLFAAGELVGGLFYFNYPGGAGLMAGSVFGKIAGKNAAELMKRRQEQEAAMNN
;
A
#
# COMPACT_ATOMS: atom_id res chain seq x y z
N MET A 1 -5.21 -42.57 -13.44
CA MET A 1 -4.90 -41.12 -13.27
C MET A 1 -6.11 -40.41 -13.87
N SER A 2 -6.87 -39.60 -13.09
CA SER A 2 -7.93 -38.78 -13.68
C SER A 2 -7.26 -37.77 -14.62
N GLU A 3 -7.78 -37.67 -15.85
CA GLU A 3 -7.36 -36.61 -16.77
C GLU A 3 -7.49 -35.27 -16.04
N ARG A 4 -6.40 -34.49 -16.03
CA ARG A 4 -6.43 -33.11 -15.54
C ARG A 4 -7.27 -32.28 -16.52
N GLU A 5 -8.12 -31.41 -16.01
CA GLU A 5 -8.81 -30.42 -16.84
C GLU A 5 -7.75 -29.52 -17.49
N TYR A 6 -7.85 -29.33 -18.78
CA TYR A 6 -6.89 -28.59 -19.59
C TYR A 6 -7.56 -27.35 -20.20
N LEU A 7 -6.95 -26.20 -20.04
CA LEU A 7 -7.37 -24.91 -20.60
C LEU A 7 -6.27 -24.30 -21.46
N GLU A 8 -6.64 -23.51 -22.44
CA GLU A 8 -5.73 -22.70 -23.25
C GLU A 8 -6.17 -21.25 -23.30
N THR A 9 -5.18 -20.36 -23.23
CA THR A 9 -5.37 -18.92 -23.38
C THR A 9 -4.10 -18.29 -23.98
N ASP A 10 -4.13 -17.01 -24.33
CA ASP A 10 -2.91 -16.32 -24.80
C ASP A 10 -2.07 -15.83 -23.62
N VAL A 11 -2.73 -15.23 -22.61
CA VAL A 11 -2.10 -14.74 -21.39
C VAL A 11 -2.86 -15.25 -20.17
N VAL A 12 -2.17 -15.87 -19.22
CA VAL A 12 -2.73 -16.22 -17.93
C VAL A 12 -2.17 -15.28 -16.84
N ILE A 13 -3.05 -14.76 -15.99
CA ILE A 13 -2.70 -13.85 -14.89
C ILE A 13 -3.06 -14.50 -13.57
N VAL A 14 -2.12 -14.52 -12.62
CA VAL A 14 -2.33 -15.08 -11.27
C VAL A 14 -2.57 -13.94 -10.29
N GLY A 15 -3.79 -13.89 -9.73
CA GLY A 15 -4.29 -12.83 -8.84
C GLY A 15 -5.31 -11.93 -9.55
N ALA A 16 -6.12 -11.20 -8.77
CA ALA A 16 -7.17 -10.32 -9.29
C ALA A 16 -7.23 -8.97 -8.55
N GLY A 17 -6.08 -8.47 -8.08
CA GLY A 17 -5.90 -7.13 -7.52
C GLY A 17 -5.72 -6.06 -8.60
N ASN A 18 -5.42 -4.83 -8.19
CA ASN A 18 -5.18 -3.69 -9.08
C ASN A 18 -4.15 -4.01 -10.18
N ALA A 19 -2.99 -4.56 -9.83
CA ALA A 19 -1.95 -4.91 -10.80
C ALA A 19 -2.43 -5.95 -11.82
N ALA A 20 -3.13 -6.99 -11.36
CA ALA A 20 -3.67 -8.04 -12.22
C ALA A 20 -4.71 -7.51 -13.21
N MET A 21 -5.63 -6.67 -12.73
CA MET A 21 -6.68 -6.10 -13.58
C MET A 21 -6.11 -5.08 -14.56
N SER A 22 -5.13 -4.26 -14.15
CA SER A 22 -4.40 -3.37 -15.07
C SER A 22 -3.68 -4.18 -16.17
N ALA A 23 -3.05 -5.30 -15.80
CA ALA A 23 -2.42 -6.20 -16.78
C ALA A 23 -3.45 -6.85 -17.71
N ALA A 24 -4.60 -7.28 -17.17
CA ALA A 24 -5.66 -7.91 -17.97
C ALA A 24 -6.23 -6.96 -19.02
N ILE A 25 -6.56 -5.73 -18.62
CA ILE A 25 -7.08 -4.69 -19.52
C ILE A 25 -6.03 -4.40 -20.60
N SER A 26 -4.78 -4.11 -20.20
CA SER A 26 -3.71 -3.77 -21.14
C SER A 26 -3.39 -4.90 -22.14
N ALA A 27 -3.40 -6.17 -21.71
CA ALA A 27 -3.22 -7.30 -22.61
C ALA A 27 -4.41 -7.46 -23.57
N SER A 28 -5.63 -7.31 -23.07
CA SER A 28 -6.84 -7.41 -23.89
C SER A 28 -6.94 -6.29 -24.94
N GLU A 29 -6.51 -5.06 -24.61
CA GLU A 29 -6.41 -3.93 -25.56
C GLU A 29 -5.48 -4.28 -26.76
N GLN A 30 -4.49 -5.16 -26.54
CA GLN A 30 -3.59 -5.64 -27.58
C GLN A 30 -4.13 -6.88 -28.32
N GLY A 31 -5.37 -7.32 -28.00
CA GLY A 31 -6.05 -8.43 -28.66
C GLY A 31 -5.75 -9.82 -28.07
N ALA A 32 -5.08 -9.91 -26.92
CA ALA A 32 -4.83 -11.19 -26.27
C ALA A 32 -6.10 -11.74 -25.59
N ARG A 33 -6.32 -13.05 -25.67
CA ARG A 33 -7.28 -13.77 -24.85
C ARG A 33 -6.69 -13.92 -23.44
N VAL A 34 -7.35 -13.37 -22.43
CA VAL A 34 -6.84 -13.34 -21.06
C VAL A 34 -7.68 -14.21 -20.13
N LEU A 35 -7.00 -15.05 -19.35
CA LEU A 35 -7.58 -15.80 -18.23
C LEU A 35 -6.92 -15.36 -16.92
N VAL A 36 -7.74 -14.96 -15.96
CA VAL A 36 -7.32 -14.60 -14.59
C VAL A 36 -7.66 -15.73 -13.64
N LEU A 37 -6.70 -16.15 -12.82
CA LEU A 37 -6.86 -17.13 -11.75
C LEU A 37 -6.82 -16.40 -10.39
N GLU A 38 -7.96 -16.35 -9.70
CA GLU A 38 -8.06 -15.75 -8.36
C GLU A 38 -8.41 -16.83 -7.32
N LYS A 39 -7.58 -16.97 -6.30
CA LYS A 39 -7.80 -18.01 -5.29
C LYS A 39 -8.92 -17.69 -4.30
N SER A 40 -9.25 -16.40 -4.12
CA SER A 40 -10.37 -16.01 -3.26
C SER A 40 -11.72 -16.31 -3.90
N PRO A 41 -12.78 -16.49 -3.09
CA PRO A 41 -14.14 -16.36 -3.59
C PRO A 41 -14.39 -14.95 -4.14
N GLU A 42 -15.30 -14.82 -5.12
CA GLU A 42 -15.62 -13.56 -5.80
C GLU A 42 -15.93 -12.40 -4.85
N LYS A 43 -16.66 -12.66 -3.76
CA LYS A 43 -17.00 -11.65 -2.73
C LYS A 43 -15.78 -11.04 -2.00
N TYR A 44 -14.59 -11.65 -2.12
CA TYR A 44 -13.33 -11.19 -1.54
C TYR A 44 -12.28 -10.84 -2.61
N LYS A 45 -12.72 -10.63 -3.85
CA LYS A 45 -11.85 -10.24 -4.96
C LYS A 45 -11.07 -8.94 -4.68
N GLY A 46 -9.96 -8.78 -5.38
CA GLY A 46 -9.19 -7.54 -5.36
C GLY A 46 -7.98 -7.52 -4.42
N GLY A 47 -7.78 -8.59 -3.62
CA GLY A 47 -6.63 -8.69 -2.74
C GLY A 47 -6.49 -7.48 -1.81
N ASN A 48 -5.26 -7.00 -1.59
CA ASN A 48 -5.03 -5.81 -0.77
C ASN A 48 -5.59 -4.52 -1.37
N SER A 49 -5.73 -4.44 -2.68
CA SER A 49 -6.24 -3.23 -3.35
C SER A 49 -7.64 -2.87 -2.87
N SER A 50 -8.52 -3.86 -2.65
CA SER A 50 -9.89 -3.64 -2.15
C SER A 50 -9.94 -3.11 -0.71
N HIS A 51 -8.88 -3.35 0.08
CA HIS A 51 -8.77 -2.91 1.48
C HIS A 51 -8.08 -1.56 1.65
N THR A 52 -7.71 -0.88 0.56
CA THR A 52 -7.13 0.47 0.60
C THR A 52 -8.23 1.53 0.66
N HIS A 53 -7.84 2.76 0.97
CA HIS A 53 -8.73 3.91 0.78
C HIS A 53 -8.84 4.35 -0.69
N GLY A 54 -8.15 3.67 -1.62
CA GLY A 54 -8.13 4.05 -3.03
C GLY A 54 -7.29 5.29 -3.34
N SER A 55 -6.51 5.77 -2.38
CA SER A 55 -5.62 6.92 -2.56
C SER A 55 -4.41 6.52 -3.39
N ILE A 56 -4.15 7.25 -4.47
CA ILE A 56 -3.08 6.99 -5.43
C ILE A 56 -2.13 8.19 -5.46
N ARG A 57 -0.82 7.92 -5.47
CA ARG A 57 0.22 8.92 -5.63
C ARG A 57 0.65 8.97 -7.09
N PHE A 58 0.76 10.17 -7.64
CA PHE A 58 1.19 10.40 -9.03
C PHE A 58 1.86 11.77 -9.16
N ALA A 59 2.65 11.94 -10.20
CA ALA A 59 3.24 13.22 -10.56
C ALA A 59 2.22 14.10 -11.29
N TYR A 60 2.27 15.41 -11.05
CA TYR A 60 1.45 16.42 -11.74
C TYR A 60 2.08 17.80 -11.61
N ASP A 61 1.96 18.64 -12.63
CA ASP A 61 2.55 19.98 -12.63
C ASP A 61 1.62 21.05 -12.05
N GLY A 62 0.31 20.77 -12.01
CA GLY A 62 -0.65 21.71 -11.46
C GLY A 62 -2.11 21.27 -11.64
N VAL A 63 -3.00 22.25 -11.44
CA VAL A 63 -4.45 22.00 -11.45
C VAL A 63 -4.98 21.54 -12.82
N ASP A 64 -4.31 21.85 -13.91
CA ASP A 64 -4.78 21.44 -15.25
C ASP A 64 -4.65 19.93 -15.44
N ASP A 65 -3.57 19.29 -14.97
CA ASP A 65 -3.46 17.84 -14.95
C ASP A 65 -4.58 17.19 -14.09
N ILE A 66 -4.91 17.84 -12.98
CA ILE A 66 -5.99 17.37 -12.10
C ILE A 66 -7.36 17.43 -12.80
N LYS A 67 -7.63 18.48 -13.57
CA LYS A 67 -8.88 18.63 -14.35
C LYS A 67 -9.02 17.55 -15.43
N GLU A 68 -7.93 17.10 -16.04
CA GLU A 68 -7.98 16.00 -17.02
C GLU A 68 -8.44 14.67 -16.37
N ILE A 69 -8.09 14.44 -15.08
CA ILE A 69 -8.43 13.23 -14.33
C ILE A 69 -9.77 13.39 -13.59
N VAL A 70 -10.10 14.61 -13.14
CA VAL A 70 -11.33 14.95 -12.40
C VAL A 70 -12.04 16.12 -13.12
N PRO A 71 -12.70 15.85 -14.27
CA PRO A 71 -13.30 16.89 -15.09
C PRO A 71 -14.55 17.54 -14.45
N ASP A 72 -15.08 16.96 -13.40
CA ASP A 72 -16.25 17.44 -12.67
C ASP A 72 -15.91 18.29 -11.42
N LEU A 73 -14.64 18.75 -11.30
CA LEU A 73 -14.27 19.76 -10.30
C LEU A 73 -15.11 21.03 -10.45
N THR A 74 -15.74 21.44 -9.36
CA THR A 74 -16.56 22.65 -9.34
C THR A 74 -15.71 23.91 -9.26
N GLU A 75 -16.26 25.05 -9.75
CA GLU A 75 -15.63 26.36 -9.60
C GLU A 75 -15.31 26.69 -8.13
N GLN A 76 -16.17 26.29 -7.20
CA GLN A 76 -15.94 26.49 -5.79
C GLN A 76 -14.72 25.70 -5.29
N GLU A 77 -14.56 24.45 -5.70
CA GLU A 77 -13.38 23.64 -5.33
C GLU A 77 -12.10 24.25 -5.90
N LEU A 78 -12.13 24.70 -7.15
CA LEU A 78 -10.99 25.36 -7.80
C LEU A 78 -10.59 26.67 -7.08
N GLN A 79 -11.57 27.43 -6.57
CA GLN A 79 -11.31 28.69 -5.86
C GLN A 79 -10.88 28.50 -4.40
N THR A 80 -11.22 27.37 -3.79
CA THR A 80 -10.97 27.13 -2.35
C THR A 80 -9.95 26.03 -2.07
N THR A 81 -9.23 25.56 -3.10
CA THR A 81 -8.23 24.49 -2.97
C THR A 81 -6.93 24.86 -3.65
N ASP A 82 -5.85 24.81 -2.88
CA ASP A 82 -4.49 24.79 -3.38
C ASP A 82 -4.06 23.34 -3.59
N PHE A 83 -4.10 22.88 -4.85
CA PHE A 83 -3.65 21.52 -5.23
C PHE A 83 -2.12 21.42 -5.28
N GLY A 84 -1.41 22.54 -5.37
CA GLY A 84 0.03 22.56 -5.53
C GLY A 84 0.51 21.93 -6.84
N SER A 85 1.76 21.48 -6.82
CA SER A 85 2.39 20.66 -7.85
C SER A 85 3.21 19.55 -7.20
N TYR A 86 3.44 18.49 -7.93
CA TYR A 86 4.27 17.36 -7.49
C TYR A 86 4.91 16.71 -8.73
N PRO A 87 5.94 17.35 -9.30
CA PRO A 87 6.60 16.86 -10.51
C PRO A 87 7.27 15.50 -10.29
N ASP A 88 7.62 14.81 -11.37
CA ASP A 88 8.17 13.46 -11.30
C ASP A 88 9.51 13.41 -10.57
N GLU A 89 10.34 14.45 -10.69
CA GLU A 89 11.60 14.57 -9.95
C GLU A 89 11.36 14.60 -8.42
N GLN A 90 10.30 15.27 -7.96
CA GLN A 90 9.96 15.28 -6.54
C GLN A 90 9.44 13.91 -6.10
N PHE A 91 8.65 13.24 -6.93
CA PHE A 91 8.20 11.89 -6.63
C PHE A 91 9.38 10.90 -6.58
N PHE A 92 10.31 11.00 -7.52
CA PHE A 92 11.53 10.20 -7.53
C PHE A 92 12.39 10.46 -6.28
N GLU A 93 12.60 11.74 -5.91
CA GLU A 93 13.33 12.08 -4.69
C GLU A 93 12.65 11.54 -3.43
N ASP A 94 11.32 11.59 -3.34
CA ASP A 94 10.57 11.00 -2.25
C ASP A 94 10.74 9.46 -2.21
N MET A 95 10.77 8.79 -3.36
CA MET A 95 11.09 7.36 -3.44
C MET A 95 12.49 7.08 -2.89
N CYS A 96 13.48 7.85 -3.29
CA CYS A 96 14.86 7.69 -2.85
C CYS A 96 15.03 7.95 -1.35
N ARG A 97 14.61 9.12 -0.85
CA ARG A 97 14.83 9.51 0.55
C ARG A 97 14.08 8.61 1.55
N LEU A 98 12.85 8.17 1.22
CA LEU A 98 12.05 7.34 2.13
C LEU A 98 12.51 5.88 2.17
N THR A 99 13.29 5.46 1.20
CA THR A 99 13.91 4.14 1.14
C THR A 99 15.40 4.14 1.52
N ASP A 100 15.89 5.26 2.11
CA ASP A 100 17.29 5.47 2.42
C ASP A 100 18.20 5.22 1.19
N TYR A 101 17.75 5.70 0.01
CA TYR A 101 18.43 5.57 -1.30
C TYR A 101 18.70 4.11 -1.73
N ARG A 102 17.81 3.16 -1.32
CA ARG A 102 17.92 1.75 -1.67
C ARG A 102 16.93 1.30 -2.74
N THR A 103 15.97 2.13 -3.10
CA THR A 103 15.05 1.84 -4.21
C THR A 103 15.83 1.56 -5.49
N ASP A 104 15.35 0.63 -6.30
CA ASP A 104 15.87 0.42 -7.64
C ASP A 104 15.62 1.69 -8.48
N PRO A 105 16.67 2.36 -8.98
CA PRO A 105 16.50 3.66 -9.62
C PRO A 105 15.79 3.57 -10.99
N GLU A 106 15.96 2.47 -11.73
CA GLU A 106 15.31 2.31 -13.02
C GLU A 106 13.81 2.06 -12.86
N LEU A 107 13.43 1.18 -11.92
CA LEU A 107 12.02 0.94 -11.60
C LEU A 107 11.36 2.17 -10.95
N ALA A 108 12.06 2.88 -10.08
CA ALA A 108 11.55 4.10 -9.46
C ALA A 108 11.34 5.22 -10.49
N SER A 109 12.30 5.44 -11.39
CA SER A 109 12.18 6.43 -12.46
C SER A 109 10.99 6.11 -13.39
N LEU A 110 10.85 4.84 -13.78
CA LEU A 110 9.73 4.41 -14.62
C LEU A 110 8.38 4.58 -13.89
N LEU A 111 8.31 4.24 -12.61
CA LEU A 111 7.11 4.44 -11.80
C LEU A 111 6.69 5.91 -11.76
N THR A 112 7.63 6.81 -11.54
CA THR A 112 7.32 8.24 -11.37
C THR A 112 6.95 8.91 -12.69
N SER A 113 7.70 8.67 -13.75
CA SER A 113 7.47 9.25 -15.08
C SER A 113 6.16 8.76 -15.74
N GLU A 114 5.80 7.47 -15.53
CA GLU A 114 4.57 6.90 -16.11
C GLU A 114 3.31 7.16 -15.25
N SER A 115 3.45 7.76 -14.08
CA SER A 115 2.37 7.83 -13.09
C SER A 115 1.19 8.70 -13.56
N LEU A 116 1.41 9.87 -14.15
CA LEU A 116 0.36 10.75 -14.66
C LEU A 116 -0.41 10.11 -15.82
N GLU A 117 0.30 9.58 -16.81
CA GLU A 117 -0.31 8.92 -17.97
C GLU A 117 -1.07 7.64 -17.53
N THR A 118 -0.61 6.97 -16.48
CA THR A 118 -1.34 5.85 -15.89
C THR A 118 -2.63 6.30 -15.20
N MET A 119 -2.65 7.46 -14.52
CA MET A 119 -3.89 8.04 -13.98
C MET A 119 -4.89 8.39 -15.08
N LYS A 120 -4.44 9.00 -16.18
CA LYS A 120 -5.27 9.28 -17.36
C LYS A 120 -5.81 8.01 -17.99
N TRP A 121 -4.97 6.97 -18.11
CA TRP A 121 -5.38 5.66 -18.61
C TRP A 121 -6.43 5.00 -17.69
N LEU A 122 -6.25 5.00 -16.36
CA LEU A 122 -7.26 4.52 -15.42
C LEU A 122 -8.58 5.27 -15.56
N HIS A 123 -8.51 6.60 -15.73
CA HIS A 123 -9.70 7.44 -15.96
C HIS A 123 -10.41 7.07 -17.28
N SER A 124 -9.68 6.83 -18.36
CA SER A 124 -10.24 6.39 -19.65
C SER A 124 -10.95 5.03 -19.54
N HIS A 125 -10.52 4.18 -18.58
CA HIS A 125 -11.16 2.91 -18.17
C HIS A 125 -12.21 3.11 -17.06
N LYS A 126 -12.88 4.27 -17.03
CA LYS A 126 -14.02 4.57 -16.18
C LYS A 126 -13.72 4.64 -14.66
N VAL A 127 -12.46 4.59 -14.25
CA VAL A 127 -12.11 4.87 -12.86
C VAL A 127 -12.33 6.34 -12.58
N ARG A 128 -13.20 6.66 -11.63
CA ARG A 128 -13.47 8.03 -11.20
C ARG A 128 -12.66 8.36 -9.96
N PHE A 129 -12.12 9.57 -9.91
CA PHE A 129 -11.33 10.08 -8.82
C PHE A 129 -11.97 11.32 -8.20
N VAL A 130 -11.66 11.54 -6.91
CA VAL A 130 -12.07 12.73 -6.16
C VAL A 130 -10.91 13.21 -5.29
N PRO A 131 -10.83 14.52 -4.99
CA PRO A 131 -9.84 15.05 -4.05
C PRO A 131 -10.04 14.53 -2.62
N ILE A 132 -8.95 14.25 -1.92
CA ILE A 132 -8.96 13.65 -0.58
C ILE A 132 -9.04 14.72 0.50
N TYR A 133 -10.13 15.46 0.56
CA TYR A 133 -10.35 16.43 1.63
C TYR A 133 -10.44 15.76 3.00
N GLY A 134 -9.96 16.46 4.05
CA GLY A 134 -10.02 16.00 5.43
C GLY A 134 -9.07 14.88 5.81
N ARG A 135 -8.42 14.23 4.84
CA ARG A 135 -7.37 13.22 5.08
C ARG A 135 -5.98 13.65 4.64
N GLN A 136 -5.88 14.50 3.60
CA GLN A 136 -4.63 15.02 3.05
C GLN A 136 -4.60 16.55 3.01
N ALA A 137 -5.64 17.20 3.47
CA ALA A 137 -5.72 18.65 3.62
C ALA A 137 -6.67 19.02 4.75
N PHE A 138 -6.41 20.15 5.42
CA PHE A 138 -7.33 20.77 6.36
C PHE A 138 -7.77 22.13 5.80
N LYS A 139 -9.01 22.54 6.10
CA LYS A 139 -9.50 23.86 5.71
C LYS A 139 -9.03 24.90 6.72
N ILE A 140 -8.09 25.76 6.32
CA ILE A 140 -7.54 26.85 7.13
C ILE A 140 -7.83 28.17 6.38
N ASP A 141 -8.40 29.14 7.06
CA ASP A 141 -8.77 30.46 6.50
C ASP A 141 -9.58 30.34 5.19
N GLY A 142 -10.46 29.36 5.12
CA GLY A 142 -11.33 29.13 3.96
C GLY A 142 -10.69 28.33 2.82
N MET A 143 -9.39 28.01 2.89
CA MET A 143 -8.64 27.28 1.86
C MET A 143 -8.24 25.87 2.32
N PHE A 144 -8.36 24.90 1.41
CA PHE A 144 -7.67 23.62 1.54
C PHE A 144 -6.28 23.72 0.90
N LYS A 145 -5.28 23.11 1.54
CA LYS A 145 -3.96 22.98 0.97
C LYS A 145 -3.51 21.52 1.07
N PHE A 146 -3.25 20.92 -0.09
CA PHE A 146 -2.69 19.59 -0.15
C PHE A 146 -1.17 19.60 0.06
N TRP A 147 -0.65 18.50 0.58
CA TRP A 147 0.79 18.25 0.73
C TRP A 147 1.20 16.96 0.03
N GLY A 148 2.10 17.06 -0.93
CA GLY A 148 2.90 15.96 -1.48
C GLY A 148 2.18 14.82 -2.20
N GLY A 149 1.75 15.02 -3.45
CA GLY A 149 1.55 13.98 -4.48
C GLY A 149 0.41 12.94 -4.30
N MET A 150 -0.14 12.78 -3.10
CA MET A 150 -1.28 11.89 -2.85
C MET A 150 -2.53 12.75 -2.59
N ILE A 151 -3.12 13.27 -3.65
CA ILE A 151 -4.23 14.24 -3.57
C ILE A 151 -5.57 13.67 -4.03
N LEU A 152 -5.57 12.56 -4.78
CA LEU A 152 -6.77 11.92 -5.31
C LEU A 152 -6.95 10.51 -4.74
N GLU A 153 -8.22 10.12 -4.60
CA GLU A 153 -8.63 8.74 -4.33
C GLU A 153 -9.74 8.31 -5.30
N SER A 154 -9.79 7.01 -5.56
CA SER A 154 -10.87 6.44 -6.37
C SER A 154 -12.21 6.53 -5.64
N VAL A 155 -13.28 6.83 -6.37
CA VAL A 155 -14.65 6.83 -5.84
C VAL A 155 -15.00 5.43 -5.34
N GLY A 156 -15.48 5.34 -4.10
CA GLY A 156 -15.72 4.06 -3.42
C GLY A 156 -14.49 3.40 -2.81
N GLY A 157 -13.36 4.16 -2.75
CA GLY A 157 -12.11 3.67 -2.18
C GLY A 157 -11.49 2.54 -3.00
N GLY A 158 -10.70 1.69 -2.34
CA GLY A 158 -10.06 0.55 -3.00
C GLY A 158 -11.05 -0.49 -3.53
N GLN A 159 -12.18 -0.68 -2.86
CA GLN A 159 -13.23 -1.56 -3.36
C GLN A 159 -13.85 -1.01 -4.65
N GLY A 160 -14.13 0.30 -4.72
CA GLY A 160 -14.63 0.95 -5.93
C GLY A 160 -13.64 0.84 -7.09
N LEU A 161 -12.34 1.06 -6.84
CA LEU A 161 -11.27 0.84 -7.83
C LEU A 161 -11.31 -0.59 -8.40
N VAL A 162 -11.31 -1.58 -7.52
CA VAL A 162 -11.32 -3.00 -7.91
C VAL A 162 -12.59 -3.35 -8.70
N ASP A 163 -13.75 -2.91 -8.25
CA ASP A 163 -15.03 -3.24 -8.93
C ASP A 163 -15.08 -2.68 -10.35
N ILE A 164 -14.60 -1.45 -10.56
CA ILE A 164 -14.51 -0.85 -11.90
C ILE A 164 -13.50 -1.58 -12.77
N LEU A 165 -12.27 -1.83 -12.27
CA LEU A 165 -11.24 -2.52 -13.04
C LEU A 165 -11.66 -3.96 -13.42
N HIS A 166 -12.31 -4.68 -12.52
CA HIS A 166 -12.89 -6.00 -12.85
C HIS A 166 -13.93 -5.91 -13.95
N LYS A 167 -14.84 -4.94 -13.84
CA LYS A 167 -15.88 -4.73 -14.87
C LYS A 167 -15.26 -4.41 -16.22
N GLU A 168 -14.31 -3.49 -16.28
CA GLU A 168 -13.59 -3.13 -17.50
C GLU A 168 -12.84 -4.34 -18.09
N ALA A 169 -12.10 -5.10 -17.28
CA ALA A 169 -11.40 -6.30 -17.75
C ALA A 169 -12.38 -7.31 -18.40
N VAL A 170 -13.54 -7.55 -17.77
CA VAL A 170 -14.56 -8.46 -18.31
C VAL A 170 -15.19 -7.89 -19.58
N GLU A 171 -15.48 -6.59 -19.65
CA GLU A 171 -15.99 -5.93 -20.87
C GLU A 171 -15.00 -6.01 -22.04
N HIS A 172 -13.67 -6.06 -21.75
CA HIS A 172 -12.62 -6.31 -22.74
C HIS A 172 -12.38 -7.81 -23.04
N GLY A 173 -13.23 -8.71 -22.54
CA GLY A 173 -13.21 -10.13 -22.86
C GLY A 173 -12.36 -11.01 -21.92
N THR A 174 -11.79 -10.44 -20.85
CA THR A 174 -11.08 -11.22 -19.83
C THR A 174 -12.02 -12.19 -19.11
N LYS A 175 -11.59 -13.46 -18.98
CA LYS A 175 -12.27 -14.45 -18.12
C LYS A 175 -11.61 -14.47 -16.76
N VAL A 176 -12.42 -14.47 -15.67
CA VAL A 176 -11.92 -14.57 -14.30
C VAL A 176 -12.46 -15.83 -13.65
N LEU A 177 -11.57 -16.69 -13.17
CA LEU A 177 -11.92 -17.87 -12.37
C LEU A 177 -11.62 -17.58 -10.90
N PHE A 178 -12.67 -17.56 -10.09
CA PHE A 178 -12.58 -17.47 -8.62
C PHE A 178 -12.45 -18.85 -7.99
N ASN A 179 -11.98 -18.94 -6.74
CA ASN A 179 -11.62 -20.20 -6.08
C ASN A 179 -10.62 -21.03 -6.90
N ALA A 180 -9.78 -20.37 -7.68
CA ALA A 180 -8.77 -20.95 -8.56
C ALA A 180 -7.36 -20.61 -8.04
N MET A 181 -6.81 -21.50 -7.22
CA MET A 181 -5.51 -21.32 -6.59
C MET A 181 -4.40 -21.86 -7.47
N ALA A 182 -3.57 -20.97 -8.04
CA ALA A 182 -2.33 -21.35 -8.72
C ALA A 182 -1.36 -22.02 -7.74
N THR A 183 -0.73 -23.12 -8.15
CA THR A 183 0.12 -23.95 -7.29
C THR A 183 1.51 -24.20 -7.84
N GLU A 184 1.68 -24.16 -9.19
CA GLU A 184 2.94 -24.47 -9.85
C GLU A 184 3.00 -23.73 -11.20
N LEU A 185 4.19 -23.32 -11.63
CA LEU A 185 4.44 -22.80 -12.97
C LEU A 185 4.85 -23.95 -13.89
N LEU A 186 4.22 -24.04 -15.05
CA LEU A 186 4.64 -24.96 -16.11
C LEU A 186 5.77 -24.31 -16.91
N HIS A 187 6.93 -24.94 -16.94
CA HIS A 187 8.13 -24.42 -17.60
C HIS A 187 8.98 -25.54 -18.19
N ASP A 188 9.80 -25.18 -19.14
CA ASP A 188 10.83 -26.01 -19.77
C ASP A 188 12.07 -25.15 -20.13
N ASP A 189 12.96 -25.66 -20.97
CA ASP A 189 14.17 -24.93 -21.36
C ASP A 189 13.87 -23.68 -22.24
N GLU A 190 12.66 -23.56 -22.81
CA GLU A 190 12.20 -22.41 -23.62
C GLU A 190 11.51 -21.35 -22.76
N GLY A 191 11.25 -21.64 -21.46
CA GLY A 191 10.67 -20.73 -20.51
C GLY A 191 9.33 -21.19 -19.90
N VAL A 192 8.56 -20.22 -19.40
CA VAL A 192 7.26 -20.49 -18.79
C VAL A 192 6.16 -20.49 -19.84
N TYR A 193 5.31 -21.54 -19.80
CA TYR A 193 4.24 -21.74 -20.76
C TYR A 193 2.87 -22.06 -20.12
N GLY A 194 2.73 -21.91 -18.78
CA GLY A 194 1.43 -22.15 -18.16
C GLY A 194 1.48 -22.22 -16.63
N VAL A 195 0.33 -22.61 -16.07
CA VAL A 195 0.11 -22.68 -14.62
C VAL A 195 -0.71 -23.92 -14.28
N VAL A 196 -0.30 -24.66 -13.23
CA VAL A 196 -1.12 -25.66 -12.55
C VAL A 196 -1.92 -24.94 -11.47
N PHE A 197 -3.21 -25.22 -11.39
CA PHE A 197 -4.07 -24.61 -10.39
C PHE A 197 -5.10 -25.59 -9.81
N LYS A 198 -5.61 -25.29 -8.63
CA LYS A 198 -6.71 -26.01 -8.00
C LYS A 198 -7.99 -25.18 -8.10
N HIS A 199 -9.02 -25.77 -8.68
CA HIS A 199 -10.34 -25.16 -8.81
C HIS A 199 -11.40 -26.11 -8.33
N ASN A 200 -12.23 -25.69 -7.38
CA ASN A 200 -13.30 -26.51 -6.79
C ASN A 200 -12.83 -27.91 -6.33
N GLY A 201 -11.62 -27.99 -5.75
CA GLY A 201 -11.02 -29.23 -5.25
C GLY A 201 -10.37 -30.13 -6.29
N LYS A 202 -10.44 -29.77 -7.59
CA LYS A 202 -9.77 -30.48 -8.70
C LYS A 202 -8.49 -29.75 -9.11
N THR A 203 -7.50 -30.52 -9.56
CA THR A 203 -6.30 -29.96 -10.18
C THR A 203 -6.54 -29.82 -11.68
N ALA A 204 -6.20 -28.65 -12.25
CA ALA A 204 -6.30 -28.33 -13.64
C ALA A 204 -5.00 -27.64 -14.11
N GLU A 205 -4.82 -27.58 -15.41
CA GLU A 205 -3.70 -26.88 -16.06
C GLU A 205 -4.24 -25.85 -17.04
N VAL A 206 -3.55 -24.71 -17.14
CA VAL A 206 -3.76 -23.75 -18.21
C VAL A 206 -2.45 -23.51 -18.93
N HIS A 207 -2.42 -23.68 -20.25
CA HIS A 207 -1.30 -23.33 -21.09
C HIS A 207 -1.52 -21.96 -21.70
N ALA A 208 -0.45 -21.16 -21.77
CA ALA A 208 -0.49 -19.79 -22.26
C ALA A 208 0.83 -19.41 -22.90
N LYS A 209 0.80 -18.40 -23.77
CA LYS A 209 2.01 -17.82 -24.37
C LYS A 209 2.79 -16.95 -23.38
N ALA A 210 2.12 -16.43 -22.36
CA ALA A 210 2.75 -15.67 -21.28
C ALA A 210 1.97 -15.85 -19.96
N VAL A 211 2.70 -15.78 -18.85
CA VAL A 211 2.20 -15.83 -17.48
C VAL A 211 2.56 -14.53 -16.76
N ILE A 212 1.57 -13.88 -16.14
CA ILE A 212 1.78 -12.69 -15.32
C ILE A 212 1.45 -13.02 -13.86
N LEU A 213 2.45 -12.90 -12.97
CA LEU A 213 2.25 -13.02 -11.54
C LEU A 213 1.86 -11.66 -10.95
N ALA A 214 0.66 -11.55 -10.38
CA ALA A 214 0.14 -10.35 -9.74
C ALA A 214 -0.66 -10.69 -8.47
N SER A 215 -0.17 -11.70 -7.73
CA SER A 215 -0.86 -12.35 -6.60
C SER A 215 -0.61 -11.71 -5.24
N GLY A 216 0.04 -10.54 -5.20
CA GLY A 216 0.38 -9.84 -3.97
C GLY A 216 1.53 -10.48 -3.18
N GLY A 217 1.80 -9.94 -1.99
CA GLY A 217 2.89 -10.40 -1.13
C GLY A 217 2.49 -11.53 -0.17
N PHE A 218 3.16 -11.55 1.00
CA PHE A 218 2.99 -12.65 1.97
C PHE A 218 2.54 -12.19 3.38
N HIS A 219 1.99 -10.99 3.51
CA HIS A 219 1.64 -10.42 4.83
C HIS A 219 0.60 -11.26 5.60
N ALA A 220 -0.21 -12.08 4.94
CA ALA A 220 -1.17 -12.98 5.58
C ALA A 220 -0.58 -14.36 5.97
N ASN A 221 0.66 -14.65 5.57
CA ASN A 221 1.35 -15.90 5.89
C ASN A 221 2.26 -15.70 7.12
N LYS A 222 1.80 -16.18 8.29
CA LYS A 222 2.52 -16.02 9.57
C LYS A 222 3.90 -16.67 9.56
N GLU A 223 4.05 -17.81 8.89
CA GLU A 223 5.33 -18.51 8.78
C GLU A 223 6.33 -17.71 7.95
N MET A 224 5.93 -17.22 6.77
CA MET A 224 6.79 -16.36 5.94
C MET A 224 7.14 -15.05 6.64
N ARG A 225 6.18 -14.45 7.40
CA ARG A 225 6.47 -13.25 8.21
C ARG A 225 7.58 -13.52 9.24
N THR A 226 7.49 -14.61 9.98
CA THR A 226 8.53 -14.96 10.95
C THR A 226 9.84 -15.24 10.28
N ARG A 227 9.84 -15.98 9.16
CA ARG A 227 11.03 -16.35 8.40
C ARG A 227 11.77 -15.13 7.85
N TYR A 228 11.07 -14.19 7.26
CA TYR A 228 11.67 -13.06 6.54
C TYR A 228 11.72 -11.78 7.35
N LEU A 229 10.66 -11.45 8.08
CA LEU A 229 10.59 -10.19 8.84
C LEU A 229 11.18 -10.34 10.25
N GLY A 230 11.25 -11.56 10.77
CA GLY A 230 11.85 -11.85 12.07
C GLY A 230 10.86 -12.19 13.19
N PRO A 231 11.36 -12.42 14.42
CA PRO A 231 10.55 -12.76 15.59
C PRO A 231 9.49 -11.69 15.90
N GLY A 232 8.29 -12.13 16.33
CA GLY A 232 7.20 -11.25 16.72
C GLY A 232 6.29 -10.82 15.58
N TRP A 233 6.69 -10.99 14.32
CA TRP A 233 5.85 -10.63 13.19
C TRP A 233 4.67 -11.59 12.96
N ASP A 234 4.73 -12.82 13.45
CA ASP A 234 3.62 -13.79 13.42
C ASP A 234 2.42 -13.33 14.24
N ILE A 235 2.63 -12.50 15.28
CA ILE A 235 1.57 -11.96 16.13
C ILE A 235 1.12 -10.55 15.72
N ALA A 236 1.82 -9.87 14.81
CA ALA A 236 1.36 -8.60 14.24
C ALA A 236 -0.02 -8.80 13.60
N LYS A 237 -0.94 -7.87 13.85
CA LYS A 237 -2.29 -7.93 13.26
C LYS A 237 -2.23 -7.75 11.76
N THR A 238 -3.03 -8.52 11.04
CA THR A 238 -3.10 -8.43 9.59
C THR A 238 -4.20 -7.46 9.17
N ARG A 239 -3.83 -6.40 8.47
CA ARG A 239 -4.76 -5.53 7.74
C ARG A 239 -4.75 -5.92 6.27
N GLY A 240 -5.91 -6.11 5.66
CA GLY A 240 -6.02 -6.45 4.25
C GLY A 240 -6.47 -7.88 3.99
N SER A 241 -6.15 -8.38 2.81
CA SER A 241 -6.60 -9.68 2.34
C SER A 241 -5.95 -10.84 3.10
N ARG A 242 -6.78 -11.80 3.52
CA ARG A 242 -6.30 -13.07 4.06
C ARG A 242 -5.69 -14.02 3.02
N TYR A 243 -5.80 -13.66 1.74
CA TYR A 243 -5.38 -14.49 0.62
C TYR A 243 -3.98 -14.15 0.10
N ASN A 244 -3.32 -13.10 0.60
CA ASN A 244 -1.94 -12.74 0.24
C ASN A 244 -0.94 -13.58 1.05
N THR A 245 -0.67 -14.80 0.60
CA THR A 245 0.12 -15.82 1.31
C THR A 245 1.45 -16.16 0.63
N GLY A 246 1.87 -15.39 -0.39
CA GLY A 246 3.17 -15.54 -1.02
C GLY A 246 3.26 -16.63 -2.08
N ASP A 247 2.12 -17.13 -2.58
CA ASP A 247 2.12 -18.28 -3.50
C ASP A 247 2.84 -17.98 -4.82
N GLY A 248 2.61 -16.81 -5.43
CA GLY A 248 3.28 -16.42 -6.69
C GLY A 248 4.79 -16.25 -6.51
N ILE A 249 5.22 -15.67 -5.38
CA ILE A 249 6.64 -15.56 -5.05
C ILE A 249 7.26 -16.95 -4.96
N ARG A 250 6.64 -17.86 -4.20
CA ARG A 250 7.12 -19.23 -4.03
C ARG A 250 7.26 -19.95 -5.37
N MET A 251 6.23 -19.93 -6.20
CA MET A 251 6.24 -20.60 -7.52
C MET A 251 7.37 -20.11 -8.42
N ALA A 252 7.61 -18.80 -8.45
CA ALA A 252 8.68 -18.23 -9.25
C ALA A 252 10.08 -18.61 -8.72
N LEU A 253 10.28 -18.55 -7.39
CA LEU A 253 11.56 -18.94 -6.78
C LEU A 253 11.87 -20.44 -6.99
N GLU A 254 10.86 -21.30 -7.02
CA GLU A 254 11.00 -22.75 -7.29
C GLU A 254 11.57 -23.06 -8.68
N ILE A 255 11.36 -22.17 -9.66
CA ILE A 255 11.91 -22.29 -11.02
C ILE A 255 13.16 -21.45 -11.25
N GLY A 256 13.77 -20.89 -10.18
CA GLY A 256 15.03 -20.16 -10.26
C GLY A 256 14.92 -18.65 -10.50
N ALA A 257 13.75 -18.06 -10.29
CA ALA A 257 13.61 -16.61 -10.34
C ALA A 257 14.48 -15.92 -9.28
N GLY A 258 15.06 -14.78 -9.64
CA GLY A 258 15.78 -13.90 -8.73
C GLY A 258 14.82 -13.18 -7.76
N SER A 259 15.33 -12.90 -6.57
CA SER A 259 14.60 -12.12 -5.56
C SER A 259 15.37 -10.88 -5.19
N THR A 260 14.66 -9.81 -4.84
CA THR A 260 15.23 -8.52 -4.47
C THR A 260 14.37 -7.81 -3.44
N GLY A 261 14.81 -6.64 -3.01
CA GLY A 261 14.06 -5.77 -2.12
C GLY A 261 14.31 -6.03 -0.63
N ASN A 262 13.52 -5.39 0.20
CA ASN A 262 13.68 -5.42 1.65
C ASN A 262 12.86 -6.57 2.27
N TRP A 263 13.42 -7.78 2.25
CA TRP A 263 12.79 -8.99 2.78
C TRP A 263 12.47 -8.92 4.29
N SER A 264 13.23 -8.11 5.05
CA SER A 264 13.00 -7.86 6.48
C SER A 264 12.15 -6.63 6.77
N GLY A 265 11.56 -6.04 5.73
CA GLY A 265 10.74 -4.84 5.81
C GLY A 265 9.31 -5.06 5.32
N ALA A 266 8.40 -4.30 5.91
CA ALA A 266 6.99 -4.31 5.56
C ALA A 266 6.35 -2.96 5.86
N HIS A 267 5.33 -2.61 5.10
CA HIS A 267 4.39 -1.56 5.47
C HIS A 267 3.60 -2.00 6.70
N SER A 268 3.83 -1.31 7.80
CA SER A 268 3.13 -1.59 9.05
C SER A 268 2.72 -0.31 9.77
N VAL A 269 1.49 -0.29 10.26
CA VAL A 269 0.86 0.88 10.86
C VAL A 269 0.54 0.63 12.34
N GLY A 270 0.41 1.71 13.11
CA GLY A 270 -0.27 1.63 14.40
C GLY A 270 -1.76 1.41 14.16
N GLY A 271 -2.24 0.25 14.52
CA GLY A 271 -3.65 -0.15 14.40
C GLY A 271 -4.31 -0.34 15.76
N ASP A 272 -5.63 -0.22 15.82
CA ASP A 272 -6.41 -0.41 17.05
C ASP A 272 -6.11 -1.78 17.70
N MET A 273 -5.78 -1.78 18.96
CA MET A 273 -5.32 -2.97 19.70
C MET A 273 -6.35 -4.10 19.73
N ASN A 274 -7.65 -3.78 19.80
CA ASN A 274 -8.69 -4.77 20.07
C ASN A 274 -9.54 -5.15 18.85
N VAL A 275 -9.22 -4.62 17.67
CA VAL A 275 -9.87 -5.00 16.42
C VAL A 275 -9.33 -6.33 15.92
N PRO A 276 -10.16 -7.29 15.47
CA PRO A 276 -9.70 -8.57 14.92
C PRO A 276 -8.83 -8.44 13.66
N ASP A 277 -8.03 -9.49 13.36
CA ASP A 277 -7.33 -9.61 12.08
C ASP A 277 -8.28 -9.51 10.89
N PHE A 278 -7.77 -9.02 9.78
CA PHE A 278 -8.51 -8.84 8.51
C PHE A 278 -9.69 -7.86 8.59
N THR A 279 -9.64 -6.90 9.53
CA THR A 279 -10.63 -5.84 9.69
C THR A 279 -10.13 -4.56 9.02
N GLU A 280 -11.04 -3.84 8.38
CA GLU A 280 -10.77 -2.52 7.79
C GLU A 280 -10.88 -1.39 8.81
N GLY A 281 -10.29 -0.23 8.48
CA GLY A 281 -10.48 1.00 9.24
C GLY A 281 -9.83 1.03 10.64
N PHE A 282 -8.99 0.04 10.99
CA PHE A 282 -8.41 -0.01 12.34
C PHE A 282 -7.13 0.85 12.51
N GLN A 283 -6.58 1.38 11.44
CA GLN A 283 -5.38 2.21 11.47
C GLN A 283 -5.61 3.55 12.20
N LYS A 284 -4.63 3.99 12.99
CA LYS A 284 -4.67 5.23 13.77
C LYS A 284 -3.58 6.18 13.29
N LEU A 285 -3.93 7.12 12.40
CA LEU A 285 -2.97 7.92 11.62
C LEU A 285 -2.94 9.42 11.99
N SER A 286 -3.66 9.85 13.03
CA SER A 286 -3.62 11.26 13.50
C SER A 286 -2.53 11.52 14.54
N TYR A 287 -1.62 10.57 14.77
CA TYR A 287 -0.54 10.66 15.76
C TYR A 287 0.34 11.91 15.65
N PRO A 288 0.51 12.58 14.49
CA PRO A 288 1.31 13.79 14.45
C PRO A 288 0.79 14.91 15.37
N PHE A 289 -0.49 14.90 15.71
CA PHE A 289 -1.12 15.91 16.57
C PHE A 289 -1.12 15.56 18.06
N GLY A 290 -0.60 14.40 18.43
CA GLY A 290 -0.47 13.94 19.82
C GLY A 290 0.93 13.43 20.13
N ILE A 291 1.02 12.57 21.15
CA ILE A 291 2.23 11.80 21.47
C ILE A 291 1.92 10.31 21.49
N ILE A 292 2.96 9.48 21.32
CA ILE A 292 2.86 8.03 21.42
C ILE A 292 3.72 7.53 22.59
N VAL A 293 3.11 6.84 23.56
CA VAL A 293 3.82 6.27 24.70
C VAL A 293 3.71 4.74 24.73
N ASN A 294 4.79 4.08 25.16
CA ASN A 294 4.87 2.63 25.31
C ASN A 294 4.38 2.16 26.70
N ALA A 295 4.52 0.86 26.99
CA ALA A 295 4.15 0.28 28.26
C ALA A 295 4.95 0.84 29.48
N GLU A 296 6.15 1.37 29.25
CA GLU A 296 6.95 2.04 30.27
C GLU A 296 6.54 3.51 30.51
N GLY A 297 5.53 3.99 29.79
CA GLY A 297 5.09 5.39 29.87
C GLY A 297 5.98 6.38 29.12
N LYS A 298 6.90 5.91 28.26
CA LYS A 298 7.89 6.72 27.54
C LYS A 298 7.52 6.91 26.08
N ARG A 299 7.83 8.08 25.51
CA ARG A 299 7.85 8.31 24.07
C ARG A 299 9.03 7.57 23.45
N PHE A 300 8.87 7.12 22.20
CA PHE A 300 9.89 6.33 21.50
C PHE A 300 10.02 6.64 20.02
N VAL A 301 9.23 7.56 19.50
CA VAL A 301 9.27 8.04 18.09
C VAL A 301 9.07 9.54 18.05
N ASP A 302 9.59 10.17 16.99
CA ASP A 302 9.21 11.53 16.61
C ASP A 302 7.89 11.47 15.83
N GLU A 303 6.79 11.80 16.49
CA GLU A 303 5.46 11.79 15.88
C GLU A 303 5.30 12.88 14.81
N GLY A 304 6.15 13.91 14.85
CA GLY A 304 6.17 15.05 13.94
C GLY A 304 7.28 15.00 12.87
N ALA A 305 7.95 13.87 12.67
CA ALA A 305 9.11 13.77 11.77
C ALA A 305 8.83 14.21 10.33
N ASP A 306 7.64 13.94 9.81
CA ASP A 306 7.19 14.37 8.48
C ASP A 306 5.65 14.26 8.40
N PHE A 307 5.07 14.70 7.28
CA PHE A 307 3.67 14.40 6.99
C PHE A 307 3.41 12.90 7.12
N ARG A 308 2.27 12.53 7.71
CA ARG A 308 1.96 11.14 8.03
C ARG A 308 2.03 10.18 6.84
N ASN A 309 1.77 10.64 5.60
CA ASN A 309 1.88 9.83 4.39
C ASN A 309 3.32 9.44 4.04
N TYR A 310 4.29 10.00 4.74
CA TYR A 310 5.71 9.65 4.67
C TYR A 310 6.24 8.94 5.92
N THR A 311 5.43 8.76 6.97
CA THR A 311 5.90 8.15 8.23
C THR A 311 5.06 6.96 8.69
N TYR A 312 3.79 6.89 8.33
CA TYR A 312 2.84 5.92 8.89
C TYR A 312 3.21 4.45 8.63
N ALA A 313 3.86 4.17 7.49
CA ALA A 313 4.18 2.82 7.06
C ALA A 313 5.29 2.13 7.89
N LYS A 314 6.08 2.90 8.64
CA LYS A 314 7.18 2.40 9.49
C LYS A 314 6.81 2.31 10.97
N TYR A 315 5.77 2.98 11.43
CA TYR A 315 5.51 3.09 12.88
C TYR A 315 4.87 1.85 13.48
N GLY A 316 4.24 0.99 12.69
CA GLY A 316 3.81 -0.33 13.18
C GLY A 316 4.98 -1.19 13.66
N LYS A 317 6.09 -1.22 12.91
CA LYS A 317 7.33 -1.89 13.34
C LYS A 317 7.89 -1.29 14.64
N LYS A 318 7.89 0.04 14.75
CA LYS A 318 8.35 0.73 15.98
C LYS A 318 7.51 0.37 17.20
N ILE A 319 6.20 0.17 17.04
CA ILE A 319 5.32 -0.33 18.10
C ILE A 319 5.60 -1.80 18.42
N LEU A 320 5.84 -2.64 17.41
CA LEU A 320 6.17 -4.05 17.60
C LEU A 320 7.47 -4.25 18.39
N GLU A 321 8.42 -3.33 18.27
CA GLU A 321 9.69 -3.30 18.99
C GLU A 321 9.54 -2.87 20.47
N GLN A 322 8.36 -2.31 20.87
CA GLN A 322 8.17 -1.83 22.22
C GLN A 322 7.82 -2.96 23.22
N PRO A 323 8.09 -2.76 24.53
CA PRO A 323 7.67 -3.69 25.56
C PRO A 323 6.17 -4.01 25.45
N ARG A 324 5.83 -5.31 25.46
CA ARG A 324 4.47 -5.84 25.31
C ARG A 324 3.79 -5.53 23.96
N GLN A 325 4.53 -4.95 23.00
CA GLN A 325 4.15 -4.76 21.58
C GLN A 325 2.87 -3.94 21.38
N PHE A 326 2.63 -2.98 22.29
CA PHE A 326 1.57 -1.99 22.17
C PHE A 326 2.06 -0.60 22.56
N ALA A 327 1.27 0.39 22.20
CA ALA A 327 1.44 1.78 22.60
C ALA A 327 0.07 2.47 22.79
N TRP A 328 0.09 3.66 23.34
CA TRP A 328 -1.06 4.54 23.42
C TRP A 328 -0.76 5.85 22.70
N GLN A 329 -1.65 6.27 21.81
CA GLN A 329 -1.68 7.62 21.24
C GLN A 329 -2.50 8.52 22.14
N ILE A 330 -1.94 9.63 22.58
CA ILE A 330 -2.54 10.56 23.54
C ILE A 330 -2.81 11.90 22.87
N PHE A 331 -3.99 12.44 23.03
CA PHE A 331 -4.43 13.69 22.43
C PHE A 331 -5.06 14.62 23.48
N ASP A 332 -4.77 15.89 23.32
CA ASP A 332 -5.36 17.00 24.05
C ASP A 332 -6.67 17.49 23.37
N GLN A 333 -7.53 18.16 24.11
CA GLN A 333 -8.78 18.73 23.59
C GLN A 333 -8.56 19.65 22.37
N LYS A 334 -7.48 20.42 22.35
CA LYS A 334 -7.15 21.40 21.30
C LYS A 334 -7.06 20.77 19.90
N VAL A 335 -6.72 19.48 19.82
CA VAL A 335 -6.50 18.78 18.54
C VAL A 335 -7.58 17.72 18.23
N THR A 336 -8.54 17.47 19.12
CA THR A 336 -9.56 16.43 18.88
C THR A 336 -10.40 16.68 17.63
N GLY A 337 -10.59 17.94 17.23
CA GLY A 337 -11.25 18.32 15.98
C GLY A 337 -10.48 17.94 14.70
N LEU A 338 -9.17 17.71 14.81
CA LEU A 338 -8.30 17.29 13.71
C LEU A 338 -8.18 15.76 13.57
N LEU A 339 -8.71 15.00 14.55
CA LEU A 339 -8.70 13.55 14.49
C LEU A 339 -9.61 13.05 13.39
N ARG A 340 -9.13 12.07 12.66
CA ARG A 340 -9.80 11.49 11.50
C ARG A 340 -10.96 10.59 11.88
N GLU A 341 -11.77 10.20 10.90
CA GLU A 341 -12.99 9.41 11.11
C GLU A 341 -12.73 8.05 11.78
N GLU A 342 -11.58 7.42 11.53
CA GLU A 342 -11.21 6.16 12.18
C GLU A 342 -11.03 6.25 13.70
N TYR A 343 -10.96 7.46 14.28
CA TYR A 343 -10.96 7.70 15.74
C TYR A 343 -12.36 7.87 16.32
N LYS A 344 -13.38 8.04 15.47
CA LYS A 344 -14.76 8.34 15.89
C LYS A 344 -15.67 7.11 15.91
N GLY A 345 -15.20 5.96 15.38
CA GLY A 345 -15.98 4.73 15.27
C GLY A 345 -16.39 4.15 16.63
N ARG A 346 -17.51 3.41 16.68
CA ARG A 346 -18.02 2.77 17.91
C ARG A 346 -17.13 1.62 18.43
N GLN A 347 -16.33 1.01 17.55
CA GLN A 347 -15.47 -0.14 17.88
C GLN A 347 -14.03 0.27 18.22
N VAL A 348 -13.78 1.55 18.41
CA VAL A 348 -12.45 2.08 18.70
C VAL A 348 -12.10 1.84 20.17
N THR A 349 -10.90 1.31 20.41
CA THR A 349 -10.33 1.21 21.77
C THR A 349 -9.92 2.60 22.24
N LYS A 350 -10.78 3.24 22.98
CA LYS A 350 -10.64 4.62 23.44
C LYS A 350 -10.87 4.75 24.92
N VAL A 351 -10.03 5.54 25.58
CA VAL A 351 -10.29 6.04 26.93
C VAL A 351 -10.30 7.57 26.94
N LYS A 352 -11.06 8.16 27.85
CA LYS A 352 -11.21 9.61 27.99
C LYS A 352 -11.22 10.00 29.49
N ALA A 353 -10.55 11.10 29.80
CA ALA A 353 -10.53 11.65 31.16
C ALA A 353 -10.32 13.16 31.15
N ASP A 354 -10.81 13.84 32.20
CA ASP A 354 -10.74 15.30 32.33
C ASP A 354 -9.35 15.78 32.77
N THR A 355 -8.56 14.93 33.42
CA THR A 355 -7.18 15.22 33.84
C THR A 355 -6.23 14.13 33.44
N LEU A 356 -4.92 14.44 33.36
CA LEU A 356 -3.87 13.49 33.02
C LEU A 356 -3.73 12.38 34.07
N GLU A 357 -3.93 12.66 35.35
CA GLU A 357 -3.88 11.66 36.43
C GLU A 357 -5.00 10.61 36.21
N LYS A 358 -6.23 11.07 35.99
CA LYS A 358 -7.36 10.18 35.70
C LYS A 358 -7.19 9.42 34.36
N LEU A 359 -6.50 10.02 33.38
CA LEU A 359 -6.17 9.33 32.16
C LEU A 359 -5.17 8.21 32.44
N ALA A 360 -4.09 8.50 33.20
CA ALA A 360 -3.07 7.55 33.59
C ALA A 360 -3.64 6.27 34.23
N GLU A 361 -4.64 6.41 35.11
CA GLU A 361 -5.36 5.27 35.70
C GLU A 361 -6.07 4.39 34.69
N LYS A 362 -6.46 4.91 33.52
CA LYS A 362 -7.18 4.21 32.46
C LYS A 362 -6.26 3.63 31.39
N LEU A 363 -4.99 4.03 31.35
CA LEU A 363 -4.01 3.50 30.39
C LEU A 363 -3.56 2.10 30.79
N VAL A 364 -4.37 1.10 30.43
CA VAL A 364 -4.09 -0.30 30.81
C VAL A 364 -2.71 -0.72 30.32
N GLY A 365 -1.87 -1.16 31.27
CA GLY A 365 -0.56 -1.72 30.99
C GLY A 365 0.57 -0.71 30.84
N VAL A 366 0.34 0.55 31.17
CA VAL A 366 1.33 1.64 31.17
C VAL A 366 1.76 1.96 32.61
N ASP A 367 3.04 2.27 32.81
CA ASP A 367 3.54 2.81 34.06
C ASP A 367 3.05 4.24 34.24
N GLN A 368 2.17 4.45 35.24
CA GLN A 368 1.44 5.71 35.45
C GLN A 368 2.37 6.85 35.84
N GLN A 369 3.32 6.60 36.74
CA GLN A 369 4.24 7.62 37.23
C GLN A 369 5.18 8.11 36.12
N THR A 370 5.74 7.20 35.38
CA THR A 370 6.60 7.53 34.26
C THR A 370 5.81 8.25 33.16
N PHE A 371 4.57 7.84 32.89
CA PHE A 371 3.70 8.54 31.92
C PHE A 371 3.48 10.00 32.32
N LEU A 372 3.09 10.28 33.55
CA LEU A 372 2.87 11.65 34.02
C LEU A 372 4.15 12.50 33.94
N LYS A 373 5.28 11.93 34.33
CA LYS A 373 6.59 12.58 34.18
C LYS A 373 6.93 12.86 32.73
N THR A 374 6.71 11.89 31.82
CA THR A 374 6.93 12.05 30.36
C THR A 374 6.10 13.20 29.79
N VAL A 375 4.83 13.33 30.20
CA VAL A 375 3.97 14.44 29.74
C VAL A 375 4.44 15.77 30.31
N GLU A 376 4.84 15.83 31.58
CA GLU A 376 5.39 17.05 32.20
C GLU A 376 6.65 17.52 31.48
N GLU A 377 7.64 16.63 31.26
CA GLU A 377 8.89 16.93 30.54
C GLU A 377 8.59 17.36 29.09
N TYR A 378 7.66 16.66 28.42
CA TYR A 378 7.22 17.02 27.08
C TYR A 378 6.63 18.44 27.04
N ASN A 379 5.70 18.77 27.93
CA ASN A 379 5.06 20.09 27.97
C ASN A 379 6.08 21.21 28.19
N GLN A 380 7.07 21.01 29.07
CA GLN A 380 8.14 21.98 29.31
C GLN A 380 9.06 22.19 28.12
N ALA A 381 9.19 21.17 27.26
CA ALA A 381 10.09 21.20 26.09
C ALA A 381 9.43 21.82 24.83
N VAL A 382 8.10 21.98 24.80
CA VAL A 382 7.38 22.51 23.64
C VAL A 382 7.71 23.97 23.38
N ARG A 383 8.07 24.32 22.14
CA ARG A 383 8.27 25.70 21.67
C ARG A 383 6.93 26.33 21.27
N GLU A 384 6.25 26.90 22.26
CA GLU A 384 4.94 27.54 22.07
C GLU A 384 4.99 28.86 21.29
N ASP A 385 6.16 29.48 21.20
CA ASP A 385 6.41 30.68 20.38
C ASP A 385 6.29 30.42 18.85
N ILE A 386 6.28 29.15 18.43
CA ILE A 386 6.10 28.77 17.01
C ILE A 386 4.61 28.46 16.78
N PRO A 387 3.94 29.16 15.85
CA PRO A 387 2.51 28.93 15.56
C PRO A 387 2.23 27.51 15.05
N PHE A 388 1.19 26.88 15.56
CA PHE A 388 0.71 25.57 15.07
C PHE A 388 0.00 25.72 13.72
N HIS A 389 0.37 24.87 12.74
CA HIS A 389 -0.28 24.83 11.42
C HIS A 389 -0.33 23.39 10.86
N PRO A 390 -1.52 22.74 10.78
CA PRO A 390 -1.61 21.32 10.44
C PRO A 390 -1.30 20.98 8.98
N ASN A 391 -1.31 21.96 8.03
CA ASN A 391 -1.10 21.75 6.60
C ASN A 391 0.34 21.98 6.14
N VAL A 392 1.24 22.37 7.01
CA VAL A 392 2.66 22.57 6.69
C VAL A 392 3.51 21.91 7.78
N LYS A 393 4.77 21.61 7.49
CA LYS A 393 5.76 21.30 8.53
C LYS A 393 6.08 22.61 9.22
N ASP A 394 5.41 22.85 10.36
CA ASP A 394 5.39 24.14 11.03
C ASP A 394 6.63 24.45 11.87
N GLY A 395 7.48 23.42 12.10
CA GLY A 395 8.66 23.56 12.94
C GLY A 395 8.35 23.77 14.42
N ARG A 396 7.06 23.70 14.84
CA ARG A 396 6.65 23.72 16.24
C ARG A 396 7.10 22.43 16.91
N ARG A 397 8.18 22.49 17.64
CA ARG A 397 8.97 21.35 18.11
C ARG A 397 9.14 21.31 19.61
N THR A 398 9.71 20.23 20.10
CA THR A 398 10.29 20.15 21.46
C THR A 398 11.80 20.40 21.41
N GLU A 399 12.40 20.79 22.53
CA GLU A 399 13.84 20.97 22.68
C GLU A 399 14.32 20.41 24.03
N GLY A 400 15.36 19.56 24.00
CA GLY A 400 16.02 19.00 25.18
C GLY A 400 15.53 17.61 25.59
N LEU A 401 14.71 16.94 24.78
CA LEU A 401 14.24 15.58 25.05
C LEU A 401 15.14 14.53 24.36
N GLU A 402 15.20 13.32 24.91
CA GLU A 402 15.87 12.17 24.28
C GLU A 402 15.25 11.86 22.91
N VAL A 403 13.93 11.93 22.81
CA VAL A 403 13.19 11.81 21.55
C VAL A 403 12.48 13.13 21.30
N GLU A 404 13.04 13.94 20.43
CA GLU A 404 12.43 15.19 20.02
C GLU A 404 11.16 14.95 19.17
N LYS A 405 10.27 15.95 19.17
CA LYS A 405 9.16 16.04 18.21
C LYS A 405 9.41 17.26 17.33
N THR A 406 9.56 17.06 16.03
CA THR A 406 10.09 18.11 15.14
C THR A 406 9.05 19.03 14.54
N ASN A 407 7.78 18.62 14.49
CA ASN A 407 6.65 19.44 14.04
C ASN A 407 5.41 19.15 14.87
N TRP A 408 4.47 20.08 14.86
CA TRP A 408 3.13 19.98 15.47
C TRP A 408 3.15 19.64 16.95
N ALA A 409 4.17 20.08 17.67
CA ALA A 409 4.28 19.86 19.11
C ALA A 409 3.34 20.82 19.84
N ASN A 410 2.23 20.30 20.36
CA ASN A 410 1.32 21.01 21.24
C ASN A 410 1.41 20.44 22.65
N THR A 411 1.34 21.31 23.66
CA THR A 411 1.23 20.90 25.06
C THR A 411 -0.01 20.04 25.30
N LEU A 412 0.09 19.09 26.23
CA LEU A 412 -1.03 18.27 26.71
C LEU A 412 -1.48 18.82 28.05
N ASP A 413 -2.29 19.89 28.07
CA ASP A 413 -2.65 20.64 29.25
C ASP A 413 -4.14 21.02 29.32
N GLU A 414 -4.91 20.76 28.23
CA GLU A 414 -6.33 21.08 28.16
C GLU A 414 -7.17 19.82 28.00
N GLY A 415 -7.88 19.43 29.06
CA GLY A 415 -8.81 18.31 29.04
C GLY A 415 -10.16 18.65 28.42
N PRO A 416 -10.97 17.64 28.05
CA PRO A 416 -10.72 16.22 28.27
C PRO A 416 -9.69 15.64 27.31
N PHE A 417 -8.81 14.80 27.84
CA PHE A 417 -7.81 14.05 27.08
C PHE A 417 -8.40 12.77 26.54
N GLU A 418 -7.98 12.39 25.33
CA GLU A 418 -8.37 11.12 24.69
C GLU A 418 -7.13 10.27 24.41
N ALA A 419 -7.22 8.97 24.68
CA ALA A 419 -6.14 8.03 24.37
C ALA A 419 -6.66 6.80 23.63
N TYR A 420 -5.84 6.30 22.71
CA TYR A 420 -6.16 5.19 21.81
C TYR A 420 -5.07 4.15 21.86
N GLN A 421 -5.42 2.92 22.27
CA GLN A 421 -4.48 1.82 22.32
C GLN A 421 -4.21 1.24 20.93
N VAL A 422 -2.94 1.12 20.58
CA VAL A 422 -2.50 0.65 19.25
C VAL A 422 -1.47 -0.46 19.36
N THR A 423 -1.47 -1.33 18.37
CA THR A 423 -0.47 -2.37 18.14
C THR A 423 -0.02 -2.36 16.68
N CYS A 424 0.98 -3.19 16.34
CA CYS A 424 1.45 -3.34 14.97
C CYS A 424 0.39 -3.98 14.08
N GLY A 425 0.05 -3.32 12.98
CA GLY A 425 -0.77 -3.84 11.89
C GLY A 425 0.01 -3.92 10.59
N ILE A 426 0.30 -5.13 10.10
CA ILE A 426 0.97 -5.34 8.81
C ILE A 426 -0.03 -5.29 7.65
N THR A 427 0.37 -4.65 6.55
CA THR A 427 -0.48 -4.51 5.36
C THR A 427 0.17 -5.08 4.11
N PHE A 428 1.50 -4.91 3.94
CA PHE A 428 2.14 -5.13 2.65
C PHE A 428 3.64 -5.38 2.85
N THR A 429 4.22 -6.32 2.10
CA THR A 429 5.62 -6.75 2.22
C THR A 429 6.49 -6.13 1.14
N TYR A 430 7.78 -5.86 1.42
CA TYR A 430 8.67 -5.15 0.51
C TYR A 430 9.63 -6.05 -0.27
N GLY A 431 9.91 -7.26 0.23
CA GLY A 431 10.70 -8.26 -0.50
C GLY A 431 9.85 -8.99 -1.53
N GLY A 432 10.43 -9.31 -2.69
CA GLY A 432 9.73 -9.98 -3.76
C GLY A 432 10.62 -10.40 -4.91
N LEU A 433 10.01 -10.63 -6.07
CA LEU A 433 10.68 -11.03 -7.30
C LEU A 433 11.45 -9.87 -7.92
N LYS A 434 12.58 -10.20 -8.56
CA LYS A 434 13.34 -9.25 -9.36
C LYS A 434 12.74 -9.16 -10.77
N ILE A 435 12.47 -7.94 -11.22
CA ILE A 435 12.00 -7.65 -12.57
C ILE A 435 12.88 -6.61 -13.24
N ASN A 436 12.82 -6.54 -14.58
CA ASN A 436 13.35 -5.43 -15.35
C ASN A 436 12.26 -4.36 -15.64
N THR A 437 12.60 -3.31 -16.36
CA THR A 437 11.67 -2.23 -16.74
C THR A 437 10.56 -2.66 -17.70
N ALA A 438 10.68 -3.83 -18.33
CA ALA A 438 9.62 -4.46 -19.14
C ALA A 438 8.67 -5.34 -18.30
N ALA A 439 8.83 -5.35 -16.97
CA ALA A 439 8.13 -6.21 -16.01
C ALA A 439 8.38 -7.72 -16.22
N GLU A 440 9.44 -8.11 -16.94
CA GLU A 440 9.87 -9.49 -17.06
C GLU A 440 10.58 -9.93 -15.78
N VAL A 441 10.24 -11.12 -15.28
CA VAL A 441 10.93 -11.72 -14.12
C VAL A 441 12.33 -12.14 -14.53
N GLN A 442 13.33 -11.77 -13.74
CA GLN A 442 14.73 -12.13 -13.96
C GLN A 442 15.13 -13.33 -13.10
N ASP A 443 16.09 -14.11 -13.60
CA ASP A 443 16.76 -15.19 -12.88
C ASP A 443 17.88 -14.66 -11.95
N LEU A 444 18.66 -15.56 -11.37
CA LEU A 444 19.80 -15.23 -10.48
C LEU A 444 21.00 -14.61 -11.22
N LEU A 445 21.01 -14.64 -12.55
CA LEU A 445 22.04 -14.04 -13.41
C LEU A 445 21.55 -12.79 -14.14
N ASP A 446 20.40 -12.24 -13.73
CA ASP A 446 19.77 -11.06 -14.32
C ASP A 446 19.26 -11.24 -15.76
N HIS A 447 19.10 -12.50 -16.22
CA HIS A 447 18.44 -12.77 -17.47
C HIS A 447 16.94 -12.87 -17.29
N SER A 448 16.15 -12.37 -18.25
CA SER A 448 14.70 -12.53 -18.23
C SER A 448 14.34 -14.02 -18.38
N ILE A 449 13.43 -14.52 -17.52
CA ILE A 449 12.82 -15.84 -17.66
C ILE A 449 11.76 -15.73 -18.75
N PRO A 450 11.94 -16.39 -19.92
CA PRO A 450 11.04 -16.20 -21.05
C PRO A 450 9.60 -16.60 -20.68
N GLY A 451 8.63 -15.76 -21.03
CA GLY A 451 7.22 -16.02 -20.78
C GLY A 451 6.71 -15.69 -19.38
N LEU A 452 7.58 -15.20 -18.48
CA LEU A 452 7.19 -14.87 -17.11
C LEU A 452 7.32 -13.38 -16.83
N PHE A 453 6.21 -12.77 -16.39
CA PHE A 453 6.10 -11.36 -15.99
C PHE A 453 5.60 -11.26 -14.57
N ALA A 454 5.85 -10.12 -13.90
CA ALA A 454 5.33 -9.86 -12.57
C ALA A 454 5.00 -8.38 -12.34
N ALA A 455 3.97 -8.11 -11.54
CA ALA A 455 3.57 -6.76 -11.18
C ALA A 455 2.89 -6.69 -9.81
N GLY A 456 2.96 -5.53 -9.17
CA GLY A 456 2.34 -5.26 -7.87
C GLY A 456 3.20 -5.67 -6.69
N GLU A 457 2.56 -5.96 -5.56
CA GLU A 457 3.22 -6.17 -4.27
C GLU A 457 4.25 -7.32 -4.24
N LEU A 458 4.11 -8.33 -5.11
CA LEU A 458 5.09 -9.43 -5.17
C LEU A 458 6.42 -9.03 -5.83
N VAL A 459 6.52 -7.84 -6.41
CA VAL A 459 7.76 -7.30 -6.97
C VAL A 459 8.55 -6.62 -5.87
N GLY A 460 9.81 -7.00 -5.69
CA GLY A 460 10.76 -6.36 -4.80
C GLY A 460 11.51 -5.19 -5.46
N GLY A 461 12.33 -4.48 -4.68
CA GLY A 461 13.24 -3.45 -5.18
C GLY A 461 12.72 -2.01 -5.14
N LEU A 462 11.40 -1.79 -5.10
CA LEU A 462 10.84 -0.44 -5.05
C LEU A 462 10.83 0.17 -3.64
N PHE A 463 10.50 -0.61 -2.60
CA PHE A 463 10.26 -0.09 -1.26
C PHE A 463 11.19 -0.74 -0.23
N TYR A 464 11.75 0.09 0.66
CA TYR A 464 12.66 -0.33 1.73
C TYR A 464 12.36 0.49 2.98
N PHE A 465 12.25 -0.17 4.14
CA PHE A 465 11.99 0.45 5.46
C PHE A 465 10.69 1.23 5.55
N ASN A 466 10.35 1.95 4.52
CA ASN A 466 9.22 2.86 4.39
C ASN A 466 8.82 2.99 2.91
N TYR A 467 7.76 3.75 2.63
CA TYR A 467 7.37 4.10 1.26
C TYR A 467 6.51 5.38 1.24
N PRO A 468 6.47 6.15 0.16
CA PRO A 468 5.52 7.25 0.03
C PRO A 468 4.09 6.72 -0.13
N GLY A 469 3.18 7.14 0.76
CA GLY A 469 1.78 6.68 0.75
C GLY A 469 1.15 6.84 -0.63
N GLY A 470 0.42 5.82 -1.07
CA GLY A 470 -0.24 5.78 -2.38
C GLY A 470 0.63 5.26 -3.54
N ALA A 471 1.96 5.16 -3.37
CA ALA A 471 2.85 4.64 -4.42
C ALA A 471 2.63 3.14 -4.72
N GLY A 472 2.17 2.36 -3.75
CA GLY A 472 1.92 0.92 -3.95
C GLY A 472 0.79 0.63 -4.94
N LEU A 473 -0.31 1.41 -4.93
CA LEU A 473 -1.37 1.29 -5.94
C LEU A 473 -0.87 1.74 -7.31
N MET A 474 -0.12 2.85 -7.36
CA MET A 474 0.47 3.34 -8.62
C MET A 474 1.44 2.32 -9.21
N ALA A 475 2.34 1.74 -8.40
CA ALA A 475 3.26 0.69 -8.86
C ALA A 475 2.50 -0.52 -9.43
N GLY A 476 1.41 -0.94 -8.77
CA GLY A 476 0.54 -1.99 -9.31
C GLY A 476 -0.06 -1.64 -10.66
N SER A 477 -0.55 -0.41 -10.84
CA SER A 477 -1.15 0.05 -12.11
C SER A 477 -0.10 0.20 -13.22
N VAL A 478 1.03 0.86 -12.96
CA VAL A 478 2.10 1.10 -13.94
C VAL A 478 2.69 -0.24 -14.43
N PHE A 479 3.22 -1.04 -13.50
CA PHE A 479 3.84 -2.31 -13.87
C PHE A 479 2.84 -3.35 -14.36
N GLY A 480 1.58 -3.31 -13.89
CA GLY A 480 0.50 -4.12 -14.43
C GLY A 480 0.23 -3.80 -15.90
N LYS A 481 0.06 -2.53 -16.23
CA LYS A 481 -0.12 -2.04 -17.61
C LYS A 481 1.05 -2.47 -18.51
N ILE A 482 2.30 -2.29 -18.02
CA ILE A 482 3.52 -2.68 -18.77
C ILE A 482 3.59 -4.20 -18.96
N ALA A 483 3.35 -4.99 -17.91
CA ALA A 483 3.35 -6.45 -18.00
C ALA A 483 2.30 -6.96 -18.99
N GLY A 484 1.08 -6.40 -18.95
CA GLY A 484 0.01 -6.77 -19.87
C GLY A 484 0.37 -6.51 -21.34
N LYS A 485 0.87 -5.30 -21.62
CA LYS A 485 1.33 -4.93 -22.96
C LYS A 485 2.42 -5.86 -23.46
N ASN A 486 3.48 -6.07 -22.68
CA ASN A 486 4.65 -6.86 -23.09
C ASN A 486 4.34 -8.37 -23.20
N ALA A 487 3.46 -8.89 -22.34
CA ALA A 487 2.95 -10.26 -22.47
C ALA A 487 2.18 -10.48 -23.77
N ALA A 488 1.35 -9.52 -24.17
CA ALA A 488 0.62 -9.58 -25.43
C ALA A 488 1.55 -9.43 -26.66
N GLU A 489 2.57 -8.60 -26.56
CA GLU A 489 3.61 -8.52 -27.62
C GLU A 489 4.40 -9.82 -27.76
N LEU A 490 4.76 -10.46 -26.64
CA LEU A 490 5.38 -11.79 -26.67
C LEU A 490 4.45 -12.84 -27.29
N MET A 491 3.18 -12.82 -26.95
CA MET A 491 2.17 -13.70 -27.55
C MET A 491 2.15 -13.57 -29.07
N LYS A 492 2.12 -12.35 -29.61
CA LYS A 492 2.12 -12.10 -31.06
C LYS A 492 3.38 -12.69 -31.71
N ARG A 493 4.56 -12.45 -31.15
CA ARG A 493 5.84 -13.00 -31.62
C ARG A 493 5.85 -14.54 -31.66
N ARG A 494 5.37 -15.19 -30.59
CA ARG A 494 5.28 -16.67 -30.51
C ARG A 494 4.30 -17.23 -31.54
N GLN A 495 3.15 -16.57 -31.78
CA GLN A 495 2.20 -16.98 -32.84
C GLN A 495 2.79 -16.86 -34.26
N GLU A 496 3.53 -15.79 -34.53
CA GLU A 496 4.22 -15.60 -35.81
C GLU A 496 5.29 -16.68 -36.05
N GLN A 497 6.05 -17.04 -35.02
CA GLN A 497 7.05 -18.13 -35.10
C GLN A 497 6.40 -19.49 -35.33
N GLU A 498 5.31 -19.80 -34.61
CA GLU A 498 4.56 -21.06 -34.83
C GLU A 498 3.97 -21.14 -36.25
N ALA A 499 3.44 -20.04 -36.78
CA ALA A 499 2.92 -19.97 -38.13
C ALA A 499 4.02 -20.15 -39.17
N ALA A 500 5.24 -19.62 -38.93
CA ALA A 500 6.39 -19.78 -39.82
C ALA A 500 6.97 -21.21 -39.83
N MET A 501 6.90 -21.94 -38.72
CA MET A 501 7.34 -23.33 -38.60
C MET A 501 6.36 -24.32 -39.27
N ASN A 502 5.09 -23.95 -39.39
CA ASN A 502 4.04 -24.81 -40.00
C ASN A 502 3.84 -24.57 -41.48
N ASN A 503 4.57 -23.63 -42.12
CA ASN A 503 4.63 -23.35 -43.56
C ASN A 503 5.94 -23.86 -44.16
#